data_f1b5c7121b02e522920448ccade07043
#
_entry.id   f1b5c7121b02e522920448ccade07043
#
_cell.length_a   1.000
_cell.length_b   1.000
_cell.length_c   1.000
_cell.angle_alpha   90.00
_cell.angle_beta   90.00
_cell.angle_gamma   90.00
#
_symmetry.space_group_name_H-M   'P 1'
#
loop_
_entity.id
_entity.type
_entity.pdbx_description
1 polymer ?
#
loop_
_entity_poly.entity_id
_entity_poly.type
_entity_poly.pdbx_seq_one_letter_code
_entity_poly.pdbx_strand_id
1 'polypeptide(L)'
;SVALLYKNTLYGWFRGYDRSFKQYLPNDLMVWHVFRWGVENDYKAFDFGGAGRPAEEYGPRNFKAKFGGRLVNYGRNTIVHAPTRLKLSGIGYRLLRRLL
;
A
#
# COMPACT_ATOMS: atom_id res chain seq x y z
N SER A 1 11.09 -1.43 -6.42
CA SER A 1 10.44 -0.82 -5.26
C SER A 1 10.72 0.66 -5.20
N VAL A 2 9.73 1.44 -4.77
CA VAL A 2 9.85 2.87 -4.54
C VAL A 2 9.43 3.17 -3.10
N ALA A 3 10.25 3.91 -2.39
CA ALA A 3 9.94 4.42 -1.07
C ALA A 3 10.10 5.95 -1.05
N LEU A 4 9.25 6.61 -0.29
CA LEU A 4 9.34 8.04 -0.05
C LEU A 4 10.05 8.29 1.27
N LEU A 5 10.85 9.33 1.32
CA LEU A 5 11.63 9.72 2.48
C LEU A 5 11.04 11.02 3.04
N TYR A 6 10.60 11.00 4.28
CA TYR A 6 10.13 12.20 4.94
C TYR A 6 10.49 12.19 6.42
N LYS A 7 11.23 13.21 6.86
CA LYS A 7 11.78 13.26 8.23
C LYS A 7 12.53 11.96 8.54
N ASN A 8 12.14 11.27 9.60
CA ASN A 8 12.80 10.04 10.08
C ASN A 8 12.05 8.76 9.64
N THR A 9 11.12 8.85 8.67
CA THR A 9 10.27 7.75 8.25
C THR A 9 10.44 7.45 6.77
N LEU A 10 10.54 6.17 6.46
CA LEU A 10 10.44 5.61 5.11
C LEU A 10 8.99 5.22 4.85
N TYR A 11 8.44 5.65 3.74
CA TYR A 11 7.08 5.30 3.31
C TYR A 11 7.13 4.36 2.12
N GLY A 12 6.65 3.14 2.26
CA GLY A 12 6.52 2.20 1.16
C GLY A 12 5.45 2.65 0.17
N TRP A 13 5.88 3.18 -0.97
CA TRP A 13 4.98 3.72 -1.98
C TRP A 13 4.50 2.68 -2.97
N PHE A 14 5.41 2.03 -3.67
CA PHE A 14 5.11 1.09 -4.73
C PHE A 14 6.09 -0.08 -4.73
N ARG A 15 5.57 -1.28 -5.04
CA ARG A 15 6.37 -2.49 -5.28
C ARG A 15 5.76 -3.31 -6.39
N GLY A 16 6.62 -3.91 -7.18
CA GLY A 16 6.24 -4.85 -8.21
C GLY A 16 7.42 -5.75 -8.53
N TYR A 17 7.14 -6.92 -9.07
CA TYR A 17 8.15 -7.88 -9.50
C TYR A 17 7.63 -8.71 -10.66
N ASP A 18 8.53 -9.28 -11.44
CA ASP A 18 8.19 -10.25 -12.46
C ASP A 18 7.78 -11.58 -11.81
N ARG A 19 6.57 -12.03 -12.10
CA ARG A 19 5.98 -13.24 -11.50
C ARG A 19 6.74 -14.53 -11.82
N SER A 20 7.54 -14.55 -12.87
CA SER A 20 8.41 -15.68 -13.21
C SER A 20 9.46 -15.97 -12.14
N PHE A 21 9.78 -14.98 -11.29
CA PHE A 21 10.73 -15.09 -10.18
C PHE A 21 10.08 -15.28 -8.80
N LYS A 22 8.80 -15.65 -8.76
CA LYS A 22 8.02 -15.81 -7.52
C LYS A 22 8.70 -16.72 -6.49
N GLN A 23 9.37 -17.78 -6.91
CA GLN A 23 10.06 -18.74 -6.05
C GLN A 23 11.18 -18.14 -5.19
N TYR A 24 11.72 -16.99 -5.61
CA TYR A 24 12.78 -16.30 -4.88
C TYR A 24 12.26 -15.28 -3.85
N LEU A 25 10.93 -15.20 -3.65
CA LEU A 25 10.28 -14.29 -2.70
C LEU A 25 10.75 -12.81 -2.84
N PRO A 26 10.71 -12.23 -4.03
CA PRO A 26 11.31 -10.91 -4.28
C PRO A 26 10.68 -9.80 -3.44
N ASN A 27 9.40 -9.87 -3.09
CA ASN A 27 8.75 -8.88 -2.22
C ASN A 27 9.36 -8.86 -0.81
N ASP A 28 9.66 -10.03 -0.26
CA ASP A 28 10.28 -10.17 1.05
C ASP A 28 11.70 -9.60 1.03
N LEU A 29 12.46 -9.93 0.01
CA LEU A 29 13.82 -9.44 -0.18
C LEU A 29 13.87 -7.90 -0.33
N MET A 30 12.94 -7.34 -1.12
CA MET A 30 12.85 -5.89 -1.29
C MET A 30 12.54 -5.16 0.01
N VAL A 31 11.59 -5.67 0.82
CA VAL A 31 11.27 -5.09 2.12
C VAL A 31 12.47 -5.17 3.06
N TRP A 32 13.12 -6.32 3.12
CA TRP A 32 14.30 -6.52 3.94
C TRP A 32 15.44 -5.57 3.55
N HIS A 33 15.69 -5.41 2.25
CA HIS A 33 16.70 -4.48 1.75
C HIS A 33 16.41 -3.03 2.16
N VAL A 34 15.16 -2.58 2.02
CA VAL A 34 14.75 -1.23 2.41
C VAL A 34 14.89 -1.02 3.92
N PHE A 35 14.59 -2.03 4.73
CA PHE A 35 14.78 -1.96 6.19
C PHE A 35 16.24 -1.79 6.56
N ARG A 36 17.12 -2.62 5.99
CA ARG A 36 18.57 -2.51 6.21
C ARG A 36 19.10 -1.13 5.83
N TRP A 37 18.76 -0.70 4.62
CA TRP A 37 19.15 0.63 4.14
C TRP A 37 18.63 1.73 5.08
N GLY A 38 17.41 1.62 5.57
CA GLY A 38 16.83 2.58 6.51
C GLY A 38 17.60 2.66 7.82
N VAL A 39 17.96 1.52 8.39
CA VAL A 39 18.79 1.46 9.61
C VAL A 39 20.18 2.07 9.38
N GLU A 40 20.82 1.73 8.27
CA GLU A 40 22.16 2.24 7.88
C GLU A 40 22.16 3.76 7.63
N ASN A 41 20.99 4.36 7.34
CA ASN A 41 20.82 5.79 7.08
C ASN A 41 20.02 6.53 8.18
N ASP A 42 19.98 5.97 9.39
CA ASP A 42 19.38 6.58 10.59
C ASP A 42 17.87 6.84 10.53
N TYR A 43 17.14 6.19 9.65
CA TYR A 43 15.67 6.23 9.67
C TYR A 43 15.12 5.43 10.85
N LYS A 44 14.10 5.97 11.50
CA LYS A 44 13.55 5.42 12.76
C LYS A 44 12.29 4.58 12.55
N ALA A 45 11.60 4.74 11.43
CA ALA A 45 10.36 4.04 11.16
C ALA A 45 10.20 3.71 9.68
N PHE A 46 9.42 2.66 9.42
CA PHE A 46 8.93 2.32 8.10
C PHE A 46 7.40 2.25 8.12
N ASP A 47 6.76 3.02 7.27
CA ASP A 47 5.32 2.99 7.08
C ASP A 47 4.98 2.16 5.83
N PHE A 48 4.31 1.05 6.04
CA PHE A 48 3.86 0.17 4.96
C PHE A 48 2.70 0.73 4.11
N GLY A 49 2.12 1.87 4.53
CA GLY A 49 0.94 2.43 3.92
C GLY A 49 -0.33 1.64 4.21
N GLY A 50 -1.33 1.76 3.35
CA GLY A 50 -2.66 1.22 3.57
C GLY A 50 -2.70 -0.27 3.89
N ALA A 51 -3.57 -0.64 4.82
CA ALA A 51 -3.77 -2.01 5.30
C ALA A 51 -5.17 -2.57 5.01
N GLY A 52 -5.91 -1.95 4.09
CA GLY A 52 -7.28 -2.33 3.77
C GLY A 52 -8.30 -1.92 4.83
N ARG A 53 -9.52 -2.41 4.70
CA ARG A 53 -10.60 -2.17 5.67
C ARG A 53 -10.42 -3.06 6.89
N PRO A 54 -10.61 -2.56 8.13
CA PRO A 54 -10.37 -3.34 9.35
C PRO A 54 -11.20 -4.63 9.44
N ALA A 55 -12.46 -4.58 8.97
CA ALA A 55 -13.41 -5.69 9.06
C ALA A 55 -13.26 -6.76 7.95
N GLU A 56 -12.41 -6.53 6.97
CA GLU A 56 -12.23 -7.44 5.83
C GLU A 56 -10.88 -8.16 5.93
N GLU A 57 -10.87 -9.43 5.52
CA GLU A 57 -9.60 -10.13 5.32
C GLU A 57 -8.86 -9.51 4.12
N TYR A 58 -7.58 -9.23 4.31
CA TYR A 58 -6.79 -8.52 3.32
C TYR A 58 -5.35 -9.06 3.26
N GLY A 59 -5.06 -9.82 2.21
CA GLY A 59 -3.78 -10.50 2.01
C GLY A 59 -2.55 -9.57 2.15
N PRO A 60 -2.54 -8.37 1.55
CA PRO A 60 -1.43 -7.43 1.72
C PRO A 60 -1.20 -6.98 3.17
N ARG A 61 -2.24 -6.94 4.01
CA ARG A 61 -2.08 -6.68 5.45
C ARG A 61 -1.37 -7.84 6.14
N ASN A 62 -1.75 -9.07 5.83
CA ASN A 62 -1.12 -10.26 6.39
C ASN A 62 0.37 -10.35 5.99
N PHE A 63 0.70 -10.00 4.74
CA PHE A 63 2.08 -9.88 4.30
C PHE A 63 2.88 -8.85 5.13
N LYS A 64 2.31 -7.68 5.38
CA LYS A 64 2.95 -6.61 6.17
C LYS A 64 3.15 -7.00 7.63
N ALA A 65 2.14 -7.66 8.21
CA ALA A 65 2.15 -8.08 9.62
C ALA A 65 3.31 -9.03 9.96
N LYS A 66 3.76 -9.86 9.03
CA LYS A 66 4.87 -10.79 9.28
C LYS A 66 6.22 -10.10 9.54
N PHE A 67 6.35 -8.82 9.20
CA PHE A 67 7.52 -8.00 9.53
C PHE A 67 7.46 -7.32 10.91
N GLY A 68 6.43 -7.59 11.70
CA GLY A 68 6.34 -7.16 13.09
C GLY A 68 5.86 -5.73 13.31
N GLY A 69 5.26 -5.09 12.33
CA GLY A 69 4.71 -3.73 12.46
C GLY A 69 3.45 -3.66 13.33
N ARG A 70 3.14 -2.47 13.82
CA ARG A 70 1.89 -2.18 14.54
C ARG A 70 0.83 -1.69 13.56
N LEU A 71 -0.33 -2.36 13.55
CA LEU A 71 -1.50 -1.89 12.82
C LEU A 71 -2.14 -0.70 13.55
N VAL A 72 -2.36 0.39 12.83
CA VAL A 72 -3.05 1.58 13.32
C VAL A 72 -4.26 1.88 12.44
N ASN A 73 -5.32 2.44 13.02
CA ASN A 73 -6.50 2.87 12.30
C ASN A 73 -6.83 4.32 12.65
N TYR A 74 -6.50 5.21 11.76
CA TYR A 74 -6.80 6.65 11.90
C TYR A 74 -8.17 7.03 11.34
N GLY A 75 -8.94 6.05 10.86
CA GLY A 75 -10.19 6.28 10.17
C GLY A 75 -10.00 6.80 8.74
N ARG A 76 -11.13 7.08 8.10
CA ARG A 76 -11.17 7.70 6.78
C ARG A 76 -12.26 8.76 6.75
N ASN A 77 -11.89 9.97 6.41
CA ASN A 77 -12.83 11.05 6.13
C ASN A 77 -12.99 11.20 4.62
N THR A 78 -14.24 11.27 4.15
CA THR A 78 -14.55 11.46 2.74
C THR A 78 -15.49 12.65 2.60
N ILE A 79 -15.08 13.65 1.83
CA ILE A 79 -15.91 14.80 1.49
C ILE A 79 -16.23 14.72 0.00
N VAL A 80 -17.53 14.69 -0.31
CA VAL A 80 -18.00 14.65 -1.70
C VAL A 80 -18.52 16.01 -2.10
N HIS A 81 -17.73 16.76 -2.87
CA HIS A 81 -18.07 18.12 -3.31
C HIS A 81 -19.18 18.18 -4.38
N ALA A 82 -19.30 17.13 -5.20
CA ALA A 82 -20.27 17.06 -6.29
C ALA A 82 -20.93 15.69 -6.38
N PRO A 83 -21.90 15.36 -5.51
CA PRO A 83 -22.45 14.00 -5.40
C PRO A 83 -23.14 13.53 -6.69
N THR A 84 -23.82 14.40 -7.42
CA THR A 84 -24.46 14.07 -8.72
C THR A 84 -23.42 13.71 -9.78
N ARG A 85 -22.36 14.50 -9.92
CA ARG A 85 -21.27 14.22 -10.86
C ARG A 85 -20.56 12.92 -10.52
N LEU A 86 -20.33 12.64 -9.25
CA LEU A 86 -19.73 11.39 -8.79
C LEU A 86 -20.61 10.17 -9.14
N LYS A 87 -21.93 10.26 -8.96
CA LYS A 87 -22.86 9.20 -9.36
C LYS A 87 -22.84 8.98 -10.87
N LEU A 88 -22.91 10.03 -11.68
CA LEU A 88 -22.88 9.93 -13.14
C LEU A 88 -21.56 9.33 -13.63
N SER A 89 -20.42 9.78 -13.12
CA SER A 89 -19.12 9.22 -13.49
C SER A 89 -19.02 7.73 -13.12
N GLY A 90 -19.55 7.33 -11.97
CA GLY A 90 -19.61 5.92 -11.54
C GLY A 90 -20.47 5.04 -12.43
N ILE A 91 -21.58 5.58 -12.96
CA ILE A 91 -22.42 4.89 -13.94
C ILE A 91 -21.68 4.76 -15.27
N GLY A 92 -21.11 5.87 -15.78
CA GLY A 92 -20.34 5.89 -17.01
C GLY A 92 -19.17 4.91 -16.98
N TYR A 93 -18.40 4.88 -15.89
CA TYR A 93 -17.31 3.94 -15.72
C TYR A 93 -17.75 2.47 -15.75
N ARG A 94 -18.87 2.14 -15.08
CA ARG A 94 -19.42 0.76 -15.10
C ARG A 94 -19.88 0.34 -16.48
N LEU A 95 -20.52 1.23 -17.24
CA LEU A 95 -20.92 0.96 -18.63
C LEU A 95 -19.70 0.75 -19.51
N LEU A 96 -18.71 1.64 -19.45
CA LEU A 96 -17.47 1.54 -20.21
C LEU A 96 -16.72 0.22 -19.94
N ARG A 97 -16.63 -0.16 -18.68
CA ARG A 97 -15.98 -1.41 -18.27
C ARG A 97 -16.68 -2.67 -18.77
N ARG A 98 -18.02 -2.61 -19.00
CA ARG A 98 -18.77 -3.73 -19.57
C ARG A 98 -18.58 -3.84 -21.10
N LEU A 99 -18.22 -2.74 -21.76
CA LEU A 99 -17.97 -2.70 -23.19
C LEU A 99 -16.54 -3.06 -23.56
N LEU A 100 -15.60 -2.96 -22.62
CA LEU A 100 -14.21 -3.35 -22.76
C LEU A 100 -13.99 -4.78 -22.26
#